data_3f93648096d74c576e305a299a40b572
#
_entry.id   3f93648096d74c576e305a299a40b572
#
_cell.length_a   1.000
_cell.length_b   1.000
_cell.length_c   1.000
_cell.angle_alpha   90.00
_cell.angle_beta   90.00
_cell.angle_gamma   90.00
#
_symmetry.space_group_name_H-M   'P 1'
#
loop_
_entity.id
_entity.type
_entity.pdbx_description
1 polymer ?
#
loop_
_entity_poly.entity_id
_entity_poly.type
_entity_poly.pdbx_seq_one_letter_code
_entity_poly.pdbx_strand_id
1 'polypeptide(L)'
;SSDTPLMQQWRDAKSRHRDSLLFFRVGDFYELFHGDAEEGARLLGLTLTSRNNGAAAKVPLAGVPAKALDDYLSRLVKLGRRVAICDQVEDPALAKGLVKREVTETVTPGTVLADNLLSERRNNFLVALVGSPDGSHGLAKLDVSTGELSVQRVPEGELRAELGRLEPSEVLLPRALAESPEIAFAAPSTLPRTVRDDWMFEEDIAAAELLKAYSVQSLDGFGFQSHDDALIRAGGALIQYLAEIRPAGVTHLKAVQIRRPGRVMLLDEMTRRNLELIEPLRSGEEGGTLLEVLDGSVTPMGGRLLRRWILEPLVVAEEIWTRQEAVAECVASPELRDALRRALKGVSDLERLAGKIGTLRVGPRDLGSLRNSLESLPAVAEAAGNASSDLTQSLGTDLDCMKDVLELLASAVADDPPAALHDGGVIRTGWSQELDEIRAVRDGARDFIASLQARERERSGISSLKVGFNKVFGYYLEVTKANLDKVPDDFVRKQTLTNGERYFTPELKEWEEKVFGAEDRIGQLEVELFAGVRAQVAGAVPRLQDSGARIAALDVLSAFAHIAVRH
;
A
#
# COMPACT_ATOMS: atom_id res chain seq x y z
N SER A 1 7.47 -15.16 -36.98
CA SER A 1 8.32 -14.78 -35.85
C SER A 1 8.71 -16.02 -35.08
N SER A 2 9.98 -16.17 -34.82
CA SER A 2 10.58 -17.35 -34.18
C SER A 2 10.68 -17.24 -32.66
N ASP A 3 9.93 -16.34 -32.05
CA ASP A 3 9.92 -16.16 -30.61
C ASP A 3 9.30 -17.34 -29.87
N THR A 4 9.83 -17.66 -28.70
CA THR A 4 9.22 -18.63 -27.80
C THR A 4 7.87 -18.11 -27.28
N PRO A 5 6.91 -18.99 -26.90
CA PRO A 5 5.62 -18.58 -26.36
C PRO A 5 5.72 -17.61 -25.18
N LEU A 6 6.74 -17.76 -24.32
CA LEU A 6 7.02 -16.84 -23.23
C LEU A 6 7.33 -15.43 -23.72
N MET A 7 8.21 -15.31 -24.73
CA MET A 7 8.59 -14.01 -25.30
C MET A 7 7.45 -13.36 -26.09
N GLN A 8 6.53 -14.15 -26.63
CA GLN A 8 5.30 -13.63 -27.24
C GLN A 8 4.40 -12.98 -26.18
N GLN A 9 4.16 -13.65 -25.03
CA GLN A 9 3.41 -13.06 -23.91
C GLN A 9 4.07 -11.77 -23.41
N TRP A 10 5.40 -11.77 -23.25
CA TRP A 10 6.12 -10.57 -22.84
C TRP A 10 5.93 -9.42 -23.84
N ARG A 11 6.06 -9.70 -25.13
CA ARG A 11 5.91 -8.68 -26.18
C ARG A 11 4.51 -8.09 -26.22
N ASP A 12 3.49 -8.93 -26.06
CA ASP A 12 2.10 -8.49 -25.99
C ASP A 12 1.85 -7.59 -24.78
N ALA A 13 2.38 -7.94 -23.61
CA ALA A 13 2.31 -7.11 -22.44
C ALA A 13 3.08 -5.78 -22.62
N LYS A 14 4.33 -5.84 -23.13
CA LYS A 14 5.16 -4.66 -23.38
C LYS A 14 4.58 -3.70 -24.42
N SER A 15 3.90 -4.22 -25.43
CA SER A 15 3.26 -3.39 -26.47
C SER A 15 2.21 -2.43 -25.92
N ARG A 16 1.54 -2.82 -24.84
CA ARG A 16 0.52 -2.02 -24.12
C ARG A 16 1.12 -1.11 -23.04
N HIS A 17 2.34 -1.41 -22.57
CA HIS A 17 3.03 -0.67 -21.49
C HIS A 17 4.43 -0.20 -21.95
N ARG A 18 4.48 0.49 -23.11
CA ARG A 18 5.74 0.91 -23.75
C ARG A 18 6.54 1.90 -22.92
N ASP A 19 5.85 2.72 -22.14
CA ASP A 19 6.40 3.77 -21.28
C ASP A 19 6.81 3.29 -19.88
N SER A 20 6.74 1.99 -19.62
CA SER A 20 7.02 1.39 -18.31
C SER A 20 8.08 0.30 -18.43
N LEU A 21 8.93 0.16 -17.41
CA LEU A 21 9.77 -1.03 -17.24
C LEU A 21 8.87 -2.21 -16.89
N LEU A 22 8.93 -3.29 -17.66
CA LEU A 22 8.06 -4.45 -17.46
C LEU A 22 8.76 -5.51 -16.61
N PHE A 23 8.32 -5.67 -15.36
CA PHE A 23 8.69 -6.78 -14.49
C PHE A 23 7.80 -7.98 -14.80
N PHE A 24 8.37 -9.00 -15.44
CA PHE A 24 7.64 -10.14 -15.96
C PHE A 24 7.91 -11.38 -15.11
N ARG A 25 6.89 -11.93 -14.45
CA ARG A 25 7.03 -13.06 -13.52
C ARG A 25 7.42 -14.34 -14.22
N VAL A 26 8.55 -14.93 -13.81
CA VAL A 26 9.04 -16.23 -14.27
C VAL A 26 9.49 -17.04 -13.05
N GLY A 27 8.66 -17.94 -12.58
CA GLY A 27 8.91 -18.70 -11.34
C GLY A 27 9.08 -17.77 -10.14
N ASP A 28 10.20 -17.88 -9.44
CA ASP A 28 10.52 -17.08 -8.25
C ASP A 28 11.18 -15.73 -8.54
N PHE A 29 11.24 -15.33 -9.82
CA PHE A 29 11.86 -14.08 -10.27
C PHE A 29 10.88 -13.21 -11.03
N TYR A 30 11.12 -11.90 -11.00
CA TYR A 30 10.66 -10.97 -12.01
C TYR A 30 11.82 -10.68 -12.97
N GLU A 31 11.62 -11.01 -14.22
CA GLU A 31 12.62 -10.85 -15.28
C GLU A 31 12.30 -9.61 -16.14
N LEU A 32 13.33 -8.86 -16.49
CA LEU A 32 13.29 -7.78 -17.47
C LEU A 32 13.97 -8.27 -18.73
N PHE A 33 13.46 -7.88 -19.89
CA PHE A 33 13.98 -8.32 -21.19
C PHE A 33 14.30 -7.13 -22.08
N HIS A 34 15.19 -7.33 -23.06
CA HIS A 34 15.59 -6.34 -24.06
C HIS A 34 16.07 -5.02 -23.43
N GLY A 35 15.59 -3.87 -23.92
CA GLY A 35 15.94 -2.55 -23.41
C GLY A 35 15.58 -2.35 -21.94
N ASP A 36 14.49 -2.98 -21.43
CA ASP A 36 14.14 -2.93 -20.02
C ASP A 36 15.20 -3.62 -19.15
N ALA A 37 15.83 -4.71 -19.65
CA ALA A 37 16.92 -5.39 -18.94
C ALA A 37 18.17 -4.51 -18.87
N GLU A 38 18.53 -3.85 -19.96
CA GLU A 38 19.68 -2.94 -20.02
C GLU A 38 19.48 -1.72 -19.11
N GLU A 39 18.29 -1.10 -19.19
CA GLU A 39 17.94 0.04 -18.32
C GLU A 39 17.86 -0.38 -16.86
N GLY A 40 17.17 -1.49 -16.55
CA GLY A 40 17.05 -2.00 -15.19
C GLY A 40 18.40 -2.39 -14.59
N ALA A 41 19.26 -3.06 -15.35
CA ALA A 41 20.61 -3.40 -14.90
C ALA A 41 21.43 -2.14 -14.55
N ARG A 42 21.36 -1.11 -15.39
CA ARG A 42 22.06 0.16 -15.16
C ARG A 42 21.53 0.91 -13.92
N LEU A 43 20.20 0.98 -13.75
CA LEU A 43 19.57 1.75 -12.67
C LEU A 43 19.64 1.05 -11.31
N LEU A 44 19.56 -0.26 -11.32
CA LEU A 44 19.46 -1.09 -10.11
C LEU A 44 20.79 -1.77 -9.73
N GLY A 45 21.78 -1.75 -10.62
CA GLY A 45 23.05 -2.46 -10.45
C GLY A 45 22.90 -3.98 -10.57
N LEU A 46 21.96 -4.44 -11.43
CA LEU A 46 21.72 -5.87 -11.65
C LEU A 46 22.74 -6.44 -12.65
N THR A 47 23.00 -7.74 -12.54
CA THR A 47 23.79 -8.46 -13.52
C THR A 47 22.98 -8.62 -14.80
N LEU A 48 23.49 -8.08 -15.91
CA LEU A 48 22.93 -8.28 -17.24
C LEU A 48 23.42 -9.61 -17.81
N THR A 49 22.50 -10.49 -18.14
CA THR A 49 22.72 -11.80 -18.73
C THR A 49 21.99 -11.93 -20.07
N SER A 50 21.88 -13.13 -20.60
CA SER A 50 21.09 -13.37 -21.81
C SER A 50 20.33 -14.68 -21.71
N ARG A 51 19.13 -14.70 -22.29
CA ARG A 51 18.27 -15.88 -22.41
C ARG A 51 18.20 -16.36 -23.86
N ASN A 52 18.19 -17.67 -24.06
CA ASN A 52 17.93 -18.24 -25.37
C ASN A 52 16.44 -18.08 -25.72
N ASN A 53 16.17 -17.62 -26.94
CA ASN A 53 14.81 -17.41 -27.45
C ASN A 53 14.52 -18.34 -28.66
N GLY A 54 14.73 -19.64 -28.47
CA GLY A 54 14.52 -20.64 -29.52
C GLY A 54 15.46 -20.40 -30.73
N ALA A 55 14.89 -20.27 -31.92
CA ALA A 55 15.62 -19.97 -33.16
C ALA A 55 15.96 -18.48 -33.33
N ALA A 56 15.43 -17.59 -32.47
CA ALA A 56 15.73 -16.17 -32.48
C ALA A 56 17.06 -15.86 -31.78
N ALA A 57 17.55 -14.60 -31.95
CA ALA A 57 18.73 -14.14 -31.26
C ALA A 57 18.57 -14.18 -29.72
N LYS A 58 19.69 -14.32 -28.99
CA LYS A 58 19.68 -14.21 -27.53
C LYS A 58 19.11 -12.88 -27.09
N VAL A 59 18.28 -12.91 -26.05
CA VAL A 59 17.60 -11.74 -25.50
C VAL A 59 18.33 -11.29 -24.24
N PRO A 60 18.72 -9.99 -24.10
CA PRO A 60 19.21 -9.44 -22.85
C PRO A 60 18.23 -9.69 -21.71
N LEU A 61 18.73 -10.09 -20.56
CA LEU A 61 17.96 -10.47 -19.38
C LEU A 61 18.60 -9.89 -18.12
N ALA A 62 17.81 -9.28 -17.28
CA ALA A 62 18.12 -8.99 -15.89
C ALA A 62 16.94 -9.46 -15.01
N GLY A 63 17.19 -9.90 -13.79
CA GLY A 63 16.13 -10.42 -12.94
C GLY A 63 16.32 -10.05 -11.48
N VAL A 64 15.19 -9.93 -10.77
CA VAL A 64 15.12 -9.71 -9.33
C VAL A 64 14.30 -10.82 -8.68
N PRO A 65 14.69 -11.29 -7.47
CA PRO A 65 13.87 -12.24 -6.75
C PRO A 65 12.50 -11.65 -6.43
N ALA A 66 11.44 -12.42 -6.59
CA ALA A 66 10.07 -11.94 -6.31
C ALA A 66 9.90 -11.43 -4.88
N LYS A 67 10.60 -12.03 -3.92
CA LYS A 67 10.60 -11.60 -2.51
C LYS A 67 11.19 -10.20 -2.29
N ALA A 68 12.03 -9.72 -3.19
CA ALA A 68 12.71 -8.43 -3.12
C ALA A 68 12.08 -7.38 -4.06
N LEU A 69 10.94 -7.68 -4.70
CA LEU A 69 10.29 -6.79 -5.66
C LEU A 69 10.11 -5.37 -5.11
N ASP A 70 9.57 -5.23 -3.90
CA ASP A 70 9.25 -3.92 -3.30
C ASP A 70 10.49 -3.03 -3.12
N ASP A 71 11.64 -3.60 -2.79
CA ASP A 71 12.90 -2.85 -2.65
C ASP A 71 13.36 -2.30 -4.00
N TYR A 72 13.27 -3.10 -5.06
CA TYR A 72 13.65 -2.68 -6.41
C TYR A 72 12.65 -1.71 -7.01
N LEU A 73 11.34 -1.91 -6.79
CA LEU A 73 10.30 -0.95 -7.15
C LEU A 73 10.56 0.41 -6.49
N SER A 74 10.88 0.40 -5.19
CA SER A 74 11.21 1.60 -4.43
C SER A 74 12.30 2.42 -5.11
N ARG A 75 13.38 1.77 -5.53
CA ARG A 75 14.51 2.44 -6.18
C ARG A 75 14.13 3.04 -7.53
N LEU A 76 13.36 2.32 -8.35
CA LEU A 76 12.93 2.80 -9.67
C LEU A 76 11.95 3.95 -9.58
N VAL A 77 10.97 3.86 -8.69
CA VAL A 77 9.96 4.89 -8.49
C VAL A 77 10.59 6.19 -7.97
N LYS A 78 11.56 6.11 -7.04
CA LYS A 78 12.34 7.27 -6.58
C LYS A 78 13.15 7.93 -7.70
N LEU A 79 13.52 7.17 -8.73
CA LEU A 79 14.15 7.68 -9.95
C LEU A 79 13.15 8.20 -10.99
N GLY A 80 11.87 8.33 -10.62
CA GLY A 80 10.79 8.81 -11.50
C GLY A 80 10.35 7.80 -12.56
N ARG A 81 10.69 6.50 -12.41
CA ARG A 81 10.37 5.46 -13.39
C ARG A 81 9.00 4.84 -13.14
N ARG A 82 8.33 4.50 -14.22
CA ARG A 82 7.08 3.72 -14.24
C ARG A 82 7.42 2.24 -14.34
N VAL A 83 6.75 1.41 -13.58
CA VAL A 83 7.01 -0.04 -13.56
C VAL A 83 5.69 -0.79 -13.70
N ALA A 84 5.56 -1.57 -14.77
CA ALA A 84 4.43 -2.48 -14.95
C ALA A 84 4.78 -3.86 -14.37
N ILE A 85 3.91 -4.38 -13.50
CA ILE A 85 4.06 -5.69 -12.87
C ILE A 85 3.18 -6.68 -13.61
N CYS A 86 3.81 -7.65 -14.27
CA CYS A 86 3.14 -8.71 -15.00
C CYS A 86 3.26 -10.02 -14.24
N ASP A 87 2.15 -10.46 -13.66
CA ASP A 87 2.08 -11.63 -12.79
C ASP A 87 1.39 -12.82 -13.45
N GLN A 88 1.58 -14.00 -12.87
CA GLN A 88 0.87 -15.21 -13.27
C GLN A 88 -0.57 -15.13 -12.74
N VAL A 89 -1.55 -15.23 -13.64
CA VAL A 89 -2.98 -15.09 -13.31
C VAL A 89 -3.73 -16.43 -13.29
N GLU A 90 -3.01 -17.53 -13.47
CA GLU A 90 -3.55 -18.88 -13.32
C GLU A 90 -2.59 -19.76 -12.50
N ASP A 91 -3.14 -20.78 -11.85
CA ASP A 91 -2.36 -21.72 -11.04
C ASP A 91 -1.42 -22.54 -11.94
N PRO A 92 -0.10 -22.50 -11.73
CA PRO A 92 0.85 -23.30 -12.48
C PRO A 92 0.58 -24.80 -12.44
N ALA A 93 -0.02 -25.33 -11.36
CA ALA A 93 -0.35 -26.74 -11.21
C ALA A 93 -1.55 -27.17 -12.09
N LEU A 94 -2.42 -26.22 -12.47
CA LEU A 94 -3.62 -26.46 -13.27
C LEU A 94 -3.43 -26.06 -14.73
N ALA A 95 -2.36 -25.34 -15.07
CA ALA A 95 -2.09 -24.84 -16.41
C ALA A 95 -1.79 -25.95 -17.42
N LYS A 96 -2.55 -26.00 -18.50
CA LYS A 96 -2.29 -26.90 -19.64
C LYS A 96 -1.31 -26.23 -20.62
N GLY A 97 -0.04 -26.09 -20.21
CA GLY A 97 0.99 -25.47 -21.04
C GLY A 97 1.67 -24.28 -20.36
N LEU A 98 1.91 -23.19 -21.10
CA LEU A 98 2.54 -22.00 -20.53
C LEU A 98 1.53 -21.21 -19.69
N VAL A 99 1.83 -21.00 -18.41
CA VAL A 99 1.02 -20.20 -17.47
C VAL A 99 0.74 -18.82 -18.04
N LYS A 100 -0.53 -18.40 -18.02
CA LYS A 100 -0.96 -17.08 -18.46
C LYS A 100 -0.45 -15.99 -17.53
N ARG A 101 0.00 -14.89 -18.13
CA ARG A 101 0.48 -13.70 -17.40
C ARG A 101 -0.23 -12.46 -17.91
N GLU A 102 -0.56 -11.59 -16.97
CA GLU A 102 -1.18 -10.29 -17.27
C GLU A 102 -0.53 -9.20 -16.42
N VAL A 103 -0.57 -7.96 -16.91
CA VAL A 103 -0.16 -6.82 -16.09
C VAL A 103 -1.25 -6.58 -15.05
N THR A 104 -0.91 -6.81 -13.79
CA THR A 104 -1.83 -6.67 -12.65
C THR A 104 -1.90 -5.23 -12.17
N GLU A 105 -0.80 -4.50 -12.30
CA GLU A 105 -0.75 -3.07 -12.01
C GLU A 105 0.47 -2.39 -12.65
N THR A 106 0.40 -1.07 -12.77
CA THR A 106 1.54 -0.21 -13.07
C THR A 106 1.78 0.73 -11.89
N VAL A 107 2.98 0.69 -11.32
CA VAL A 107 3.39 1.57 -10.22
C VAL A 107 4.12 2.77 -10.80
N THR A 108 3.68 3.97 -10.41
CA THR A 108 4.25 5.25 -10.83
C THR A 108 4.54 6.12 -9.61
N PRO A 109 5.36 7.17 -9.72
CA PRO A 109 5.65 8.04 -8.58
C PRO A 109 4.41 8.60 -7.87
N GLY A 110 3.36 8.94 -8.62
CA GLY A 110 2.10 9.49 -8.08
C GLY A 110 1.12 8.46 -7.55
N THR A 111 1.36 7.16 -7.76
CA THR A 111 0.38 6.10 -7.44
C THR A 111 0.89 5.04 -6.46
N VAL A 112 1.94 5.35 -5.76
CA VAL A 112 2.55 4.48 -4.75
C VAL A 112 1.62 4.25 -3.57
N LEU A 113 1.59 3.00 -3.07
CA LEU A 113 0.86 2.61 -1.86
C LEU A 113 1.74 1.92 -0.80
N ALA A 114 2.95 1.50 -1.18
CA ALA A 114 3.86 0.85 -0.25
C ALA A 114 4.43 1.85 0.76
N ASP A 115 4.37 1.51 2.06
CA ASP A 115 4.77 2.41 3.15
C ASP A 115 6.24 2.85 3.06
N ASN A 116 7.14 1.96 2.62
CA ASN A 116 8.57 2.27 2.43
C ASN A 116 8.85 3.28 1.31
N LEU A 117 7.84 3.63 0.51
CA LEU A 117 7.89 4.61 -0.57
C LEU A 117 7.23 5.93 -0.22
N LEU A 118 6.37 5.94 0.78
CA LEU A 118 5.60 7.09 1.20
C LEU A 118 6.26 7.75 2.41
N SER A 119 6.34 9.07 2.41
CA SER A 119 6.64 9.82 3.63
C SER A 119 5.40 9.80 4.53
N GLU A 120 5.55 9.47 5.82
CA GLU A 120 4.43 9.36 6.75
C GLU A 120 3.63 10.66 6.89
N ARG A 121 4.33 11.80 6.93
CA ARG A 121 3.77 13.13 7.18
C ARG A 121 3.58 14.00 5.94
N ARG A 122 3.68 13.40 4.73
CA ARG A 122 3.43 14.08 3.45
C ARG A 122 2.44 13.29 2.61
N ASN A 123 1.59 14.02 1.89
CA ASN A 123 0.74 13.45 0.86
C ASN A 123 1.58 13.09 -0.37
N ASN A 124 1.11 12.12 -1.14
CA ASN A 124 1.72 11.72 -2.41
C ASN A 124 0.76 12.06 -3.56
N PHE A 125 0.86 13.30 -4.06
CA PHE A 125 -0.09 13.79 -5.05
C PHE A 125 0.27 13.38 -6.48
N LEU A 126 -0.71 12.79 -7.16
CA LEU A 126 -0.84 12.74 -8.60
C LEU A 126 -1.72 13.92 -9.03
N VAL A 127 -1.26 14.74 -9.97
CA VAL A 127 -1.99 15.92 -10.45
C VAL A 127 -2.31 15.75 -11.93
N ALA A 128 -3.52 16.11 -12.37
CA ALA A 128 -3.85 16.30 -13.78
C ALA A 128 -4.12 17.78 -14.08
N LEU A 129 -3.69 18.22 -15.24
CA LEU A 129 -3.87 19.59 -15.71
C LEU A 129 -4.55 19.61 -17.07
N VAL A 130 -5.50 20.54 -17.23
CA VAL A 130 -6.21 20.79 -18.48
C VAL A 130 -6.30 22.29 -18.70
N GLY A 131 -5.94 22.76 -19.88
CA GLY A 131 -6.11 24.17 -20.25
C GLY A 131 -7.58 24.51 -20.54
N SER A 132 -7.98 25.73 -20.19
CA SER A 132 -9.25 26.34 -20.53
C SER A 132 -9.05 27.45 -21.58
N PRO A 133 -10.08 27.77 -22.38
CA PRO A 133 -9.98 28.82 -23.41
C PRO A 133 -9.69 30.23 -22.87
N ASP A 134 -9.97 30.47 -21.59
CA ASP A 134 -9.72 31.74 -20.89
C ASP A 134 -8.31 31.88 -20.33
N GLY A 135 -7.40 30.94 -20.65
CA GLY A 135 -6.03 30.90 -20.12
C GLY A 135 -5.89 30.25 -18.72
N SER A 136 -7.02 30.02 -18.03
CA SER A 136 -6.98 29.29 -16.75
C SER A 136 -6.77 27.79 -16.95
N HIS A 137 -6.47 27.07 -15.87
CA HIS A 137 -6.30 25.62 -15.87
C HIS A 137 -7.31 24.95 -14.94
N GLY A 138 -7.89 23.83 -15.39
CA GLY A 138 -8.49 22.85 -14.51
C GLY A 138 -7.37 21.99 -13.92
N LEU A 139 -7.29 21.94 -12.60
CA LEU A 139 -6.36 21.11 -11.85
C LEU A 139 -7.13 20.09 -11.00
N ALA A 140 -6.83 18.82 -11.19
CA ALA A 140 -7.25 17.77 -10.28
C ALA A 140 -6.04 17.23 -9.53
N LYS A 141 -6.16 16.99 -8.22
CA LYS A 141 -5.15 16.30 -7.40
C LYS A 141 -5.75 15.10 -6.72
N LEU A 142 -5.00 14.01 -6.71
CA LEU A 142 -5.37 12.74 -6.08
C LEU A 142 -4.21 12.25 -5.23
N ASP A 143 -4.47 11.92 -3.98
CA ASP A 143 -3.60 11.06 -3.18
C ASP A 143 -4.19 9.65 -3.15
N VAL A 144 -3.61 8.74 -3.92
CA VAL A 144 -4.11 7.36 -4.03
C VAL A 144 -4.01 6.62 -2.70
N SER A 145 -3.06 6.98 -1.83
CA SER A 145 -2.87 6.32 -0.54
C SER A 145 -3.98 6.63 0.47
N THR A 146 -4.65 7.79 0.33
CA THR A 146 -5.73 8.23 1.23
C THR A 146 -7.10 8.30 0.55
N GLY A 147 -7.13 8.20 -0.79
CA GLY A 147 -8.33 8.33 -1.60
C GLY A 147 -8.86 9.77 -1.74
N GLU A 148 -8.08 10.78 -1.33
CA GLU A 148 -8.48 12.20 -1.42
C GLU A 148 -8.38 12.70 -2.86
N LEU A 149 -9.52 12.99 -3.49
CA LEU A 149 -9.62 13.64 -4.80
C LEU A 149 -10.19 15.04 -4.64
N SER A 150 -9.50 16.04 -5.17
CA SER A 150 -10.05 17.40 -5.27
C SER A 150 -9.72 18.05 -6.60
N VAL A 151 -10.61 18.95 -7.02
CA VAL A 151 -10.49 19.70 -8.27
C VAL A 151 -10.60 21.19 -7.99
N GLN A 152 -9.87 22.00 -8.76
CA GLN A 152 -9.90 23.45 -8.64
C GLN A 152 -9.54 24.13 -9.96
N ARG A 153 -10.00 25.36 -10.12
CA ARG A 153 -9.56 26.26 -11.21
C ARG A 153 -8.31 27.01 -10.75
N VAL A 154 -7.28 27.00 -11.56
CA VAL A 154 -6.04 27.76 -11.34
C VAL A 154 -6.00 28.89 -12.36
N PRO A 155 -5.97 30.16 -11.94
CA PRO A 155 -5.88 31.31 -12.84
C PRO A 155 -4.60 31.25 -13.70
N GLU A 156 -4.65 31.95 -14.84
CA GLU A 156 -3.47 32.16 -15.67
C GLU A 156 -2.32 32.79 -14.85
N GLY A 157 -1.11 32.25 -15.00
CA GLY A 157 0.08 32.73 -14.31
C GLY A 157 0.27 32.18 -12.88
N GLU A 158 -0.74 31.56 -12.26
CA GLU A 158 -0.64 31.01 -10.90
C GLU A 158 -0.24 29.52 -10.86
N LEU A 159 -0.17 28.86 -12.03
CA LEU A 159 0.08 27.41 -12.12
C LEU A 159 1.39 27.00 -11.44
N ARG A 160 2.46 27.78 -11.59
CA ARG A 160 3.76 27.52 -10.95
C ARG A 160 3.65 27.56 -9.42
N ALA A 161 2.99 28.57 -8.88
CA ALA A 161 2.78 28.71 -7.44
C ALA A 161 1.98 27.53 -6.87
N GLU A 162 0.96 27.10 -7.61
CA GLU A 162 0.09 26.00 -7.21
C GLU A 162 0.82 24.64 -7.26
N LEU A 163 1.56 24.34 -8.33
CA LEU A 163 2.38 23.12 -8.40
C LEU A 163 3.47 23.12 -7.34
N GLY A 164 4.12 24.25 -7.09
CA GLY A 164 5.09 24.39 -6.01
C GLY A 164 4.45 24.22 -4.61
N ARG A 165 3.17 24.58 -4.42
CA ARG A 165 2.44 24.35 -3.16
C ARG A 165 2.08 22.88 -2.96
N LEU A 166 1.67 22.20 -4.02
CA LEU A 166 1.25 20.81 -3.97
C LEU A 166 2.42 19.84 -3.93
N GLU A 167 3.56 20.20 -4.50
CA GLU A 167 4.74 19.34 -4.63
C GLU A 167 4.37 17.96 -5.17
N PRO A 168 3.71 17.87 -6.35
CA PRO A 168 3.22 16.61 -6.85
C PRO A 168 4.37 15.66 -7.19
N SER A 169 4.14 14.37 -7.00
CA SER A 169 5.08 13.32 -7.39
C SER A 169 4.99 12.96 -8.87
N GLU A 170 3.87 13.30 -9.51
CA GLU A 170 3.62 13.04 -10.93
C GLU A 170 2.56 14.01 -11.46
N VAL A 171 2.73 14.44 -12.72
CA VAL A 171 1.73 15.25 -13.43
C VAL A 171 1.26 14.54 -14.69
N LEU A 172 -0.06 14.40 -14.82
CA LEU A 172 -0.76 13.87 -15.99
C LEU A 172 -1.19 15.03 -16.90
N LEU A 173 -0.81 14.96 -18.18
CA LEU A 173 -1.02 16.03 -19.16
C LEU A 173 -1.61 15.48 -20.45
N PRO A 174 -2.55 16.21 -21.09
CA PRO A 174 -2.89 15.98 -22.48
C PRO A 174 -1.68 16.32 -23.37
N ARG A 175 -1.56 15.65 -24.51
CA ARG A 175 -0.45 15.84 -25.44
C ARG A 175 -0.32 17.31 -25.90
N ALA A 176 -1.45 17.95 -26.20
CA ALA A 176 -1.49 19.34 -26.63
C ALA A 176 -0.92 20.31 -25.59
N LEU A 177 -1.09 20.04 -24.28
CA LEU A 177 -0.59 20.89 -23.20
C LEU A 177 0.86 20.58 -22.81
N ALA A 178 1.28 19.33 -22.98
CA ALA A 178 2.59 18.85 -22.50
C ALA A 178 3.79 19.61 -23.08
N GLU A 179 3.66 20.10 -24.32
CA GLU A 179 4.72 20.84 -25.05
C GLU A 179 4.57 22.37 -24.89
N SER A 180 3.61 22.86 -24.12
CA SER A 180 3.39 24.29 -23.95
C SER A 180 4.54 24.94 -23.16
N PRO A 181 4.94 26.19 -23.52
CA PRO A 181 5.94 26.94 -22.77
C PRO A 181 5.54 27.19 -21.32
N GLU A 182 4.26 27.29 -21.05
CA GLU A 182 3.70 27.49 -19.72
C GLU A 182 3.98 26.29 -18.80
N ILE A 183 3.74 25.08 -19.28
CA ILE A 183 4.07 23.84 -18.51
C ILE A 183 5.60 23.70 -18.35
N ALA A 184 6.37 24.08 -19.35
CA ALA A 184 7.82 24.07 -19.24
C ALA A 184 8.33 25.03 -18.15
N PHE A 185 7.66 26.17 -17.97
CA PHE A 185 7.95 27.16 -16.93
C PHE A 185 7.40 26.78 -15.56
N ALA A 186 6.16 26.26 -15.49
CA ALA A 186 5.46 26.00 -14.24
C ALA A 186 5.93 24.70 -13.54
N ALA A 187 6.27 23.67 -14.31
CA ALA A 187 6.65 22.36 -13.78
C ALA A 187 8.17 22.16 -13.93
N PRO A 188 8.90 21.87 -12.81
CA PRO A 188 10.33 21.56 -12.88
C PRO A 188 10.59 20.39 -13.83
N SER A 189 11.75 20.38 -14.50
CA SER A 189 12.15 19.27 -15.39
C SER A 189 12.35 17.93 -14.66
N THR A 190 12.55 17.98 -13.35
CA THR A 190 12.68 16.81 -12.49
C THR A 190 11.33 16.18 -12.11
N LEU A 191 10.22 16.90 -12.29
CA LEU A 191 8.88 16.38 -11.99
C LEU A 191 8.46 15.38 -13.08
N PRO A 192 8.17 14.12 -12.71
CA PRO A 192 7.68 13.12 -13.65
C PRO A 192 6.41 13.57 -14.36
N ARG A 193 6.45 13.54 -15.69
CA ARG A 193 5.32 13.91 -16.55
C ARG A 193 4.81 12.68 -17.27
N THR A 194 3.52 12.42 -17.13
CA THR A 194 2.81 11.37 -17.87
C THR A 194 1.92 12.03 -18.90
N VAL A 195 2.22 11.79 -20.16
CA VAL A 195 1.46 12.34 -21.29
C VAL A 195 0.49 11.28 -21.79
N ARG A 196 -0.76 11.68 -21.99
CA ARG A 196 -1.81 10.85 -22.57
C ARG A 196 -2.44 11.56 -23.76
N ASP A 197 -3.13 10.79 -24.59
CA ASP A 197 -3.83 11.33 -25.76
C ASP A 197 -4.95 12.27 -25.33
N ASP A 198 -5.19 13.33 -26.12
CA ASP A 198 -6.10 14.42 -25.77
C ASP A 198 -7.55 13.96 -25.57
N TRP A 199 -7.99 12.88 -26.24
CA TRP A 199 -9.33 12.33 -26.08
C TRP A 199 -9.65 11.89 -24.63
N MET A 200 -8.65 11.49 -23.85
CA MET A 200 -8.83 11.12 -22.44
C MET A 200 -9.32 12.32 -21.60
N PHE A 201 -9.05 13.53 -22.07
CA PHE A 201 -9.40 14.78 -21.42
C PHE A 201 -10.62 15.46 -22.05
N GLU A 202 -11.38 14.78 -22.90
CA GLU A 202 -12.65 15.30 -23.41
C GLU A 202 -13.72 15.26 -22.32
N GLU A 203 -14.59 16.27 -22.28
CA GLU A 203 -15.56 16.47 -21.20
C GLU A 203 -16.52 15.29 -21.05
N ASP A 204 -17.10 14.81 -22.14
CA ASP A 204 -18.05 13.70 -22.12
C ASP A 204 -17.42 12.41 -21.57
N ILE A 205 -16.18 12.13 -21.98
CA ILE A 205 -15.43 10.94 -21.54
C ILE A 205 -15.07 11.08 -20.07
N ALA A 206 -14.52 12.22 -19.68
CA ALA A 206 -14.13 12.49 -18.32
C ALA A 206 -15.32 12.50 -17.34
N ALA A 207 -16.45 13.07 -17.75
CA ALA A 207 -17.69 13.04 -16.97
C ALA A 207 -18.19 11.59 -16.79
N ALA A 208 -18.19 10.78 -17.86
CA ALA A 208 -18.60 9.38 -17.80
C ALA A 208 -17.74 8.58 -16.81
N GLU A 209 -16.42 8.79 -16.78
CA GLU A 209 -15.52 8.10 -15.83
C GLU A 209 -15.76 8.54 -14.38
N LEU A 210 -16.05 9.82 -14.11
CA LEU A 210 -16.46 10.29 -12.78
C LEU A 210 -17.79 9.67 -12.34
N LEU A 211 -18.81 9.68 -13.20
CA LEU A 211 -20.12 9.07 -12.92
C LEU A 211 -19.99 7.59 -12.57
N LYS A 212 -19.19 6.87 -13.34
CA LYS A 212 -18.88 5.45 -13.13
C LYS A 212 -18.14 5.22 -11.83
N ALA A 213 -17.09 5.98 -11.54
CA ALA A 213 -16.26 5.80 -10.34
C ALA A 213 -17.05 5.99 -9.05
N TYR A 214 -17.99 6.94 -9.05
CA TYR A 214 -18.85 7.22 -7.89
C TYR A 214 -20.22 6.52 -7.94
N SER A 215 -20.51 5.76 -9.00
CA SER A 215 -21.78 5.07 -9.19
C SER A 215 -23.01 5.99 -9.08
N VAL A 216 -22.90 7.20 -9.65
CA VAL A 216 -23.95 8.23 -9.62
C VAL A 216 -24.48 8.53 -11.03
N GLN A 217 -25.68 9.11 -11.11
CA GLN A 217 -26.33 9.49 -12.39
C GLN A 217 -26.05 10.93 -12.81
N SER A 218 -25.61 11.79 -11.88
CA SER A 218 -25.29 13.19 -12.12
C SER A 218 -24.15 13.65 -11.23
N LEU A 219 -23.35 14.59 -11.72
CA LEU A 219 -22.26 15.25 -10.98
C LEU A 219 -22.76 16.44 -10.14
N ASP A 220 -24.02 16.86 -10.28
CA ASP A 220 -24.59 18.03 -9.58
C ASP A 220 -24.49 17.89 -8.06
N GLY A 221 -24.68 16.66 -7.55
CA GLY A 221 -24.57 16.34 -6.11
C GLY A 221 -23.20 16.63 -5.49
N PHE A 222 -22.14 16.72 -6.30
CA PHE A 222 -20.80 17.12 -5.85
C PHE A 222 -20.60 18.64 -5.88
N GLY A 223 -21.55 19.41 -6.45
CA GLY A 223 -21.49 20.87 -6.54
C GLY A 223 -20.76 21.39 -7.78
N PHE A 224 -20.63 20.58 -8.84
CA PHE A 224 -20.16 21.05 -10.14
C PHE A 224 -21.19 22.02 -10.75
N GLN A 225 -20.69 23.05 -11.42
CA GLN A 225 -21.47 24.08 -12.07
C GLN A 225 -21.23 24.05 -13.59
N SER A 226 -22.08 24.69 -14.37
CA SER A 226 -22.03 24.69 -15.84
C SER A 226 -20.75 25.26 -16.47
N HIS A 227 -19.90 25.90 -15.67
CA HIS A 227 -18.61 26.45 -16.11
C HIS A 227 -17.41 25.68 -15.55
N ASP A 228 -17.62 24.48 -14.98
CA ASP A 228 -16.58 23.62 -14.39
C ASP A 228 -16.07 22.53 -15.35
N ASP A 229 -16.29 22.68 -16.65
CA ASP A 229 -15.85 21.74 -17.69
C ASP A 229 -14.36 21.34 -17.53
N ALA A 230 -13.47 22.30 -17.30
CA ALA A 230 -12.05 22.02 -17.08
C ALA A 230 -11.78 21.21 -15.80
N LEU A 231 -12.61 21.37 -14.76
CA LEU A 231 -12.49 20.60 -13.52
C LEU A 231 -12.95 19.15 -13.73
N ILE A 232 -14.05 18.97 -14.46
CA ILE A 232 -14.56 17.65 -14.84
C ILE A 232 -13.54 16.92 -15.70
N ARG A 233 -12.99 17.59 -16.72
CA ARG A 233 -11.97 17.07 -17.63
C ARG A 233 -10.72 16.61 -16.87
N ALA A 234 -10.20 17.43 -15.96
CA ALA A 234 -9.03 17.08 -15.14
C ALA A 234 -9.33 15.92 -14.18
N GLY A 235 -10.45 15.98 -13.46
CA GLY A 235 -10.86 14.94 -12.51
C GLY A 235 -11.13 13.59 -13.17
N GLY A 236 -11.88 13.59 -14.27
CA GLY A 236 -12.19 12.36 -15.01
C GLY A 236 -10.97 11.72 -15.65
N ALA A 237 -10.04 12.52 -16.19
CA ALA A 237 -8.79 12.01 -16.73
C ALA A 237 -7.92 11.33 -15.65
N LEU A 238 -7.88 11.85 -14.41
CA LEU A 238 -7.23 11.18 -13.29
C LEU A 238 -7.86 9.82 -12.98
N ILE A 239 -9.19 9.76 -12.93
CA ILE A 239 -9.92 8.52 -12.67
C ILE A 239 -9.66 7.50 -13.77
N GLN A 240 -9.71 7.91 -15.04
CA GLN A 240 -9.44 7.04 -16.18
C GLN A 240 -8.00 6.52 -16.17
N TYR A 241 -7.04 7.40 -15.89
CA TYR A 241 -5.64 7.02 -15.73
C TYR A 241 -5.45 6.00 -14.60
N LEU A 242 -6.11 6.21 -13.46
CA LEU A 242 -6.07 5.27 -12.34
C LEU A 242 -6.64 3.90 -12.72
N ALA A 243 -7.73 3.85 -13.49
CA ALA A 243 -8.29 2.61 -14.01
C ALA A 243 -7.35 1.90 -15.01
N GLU A 244 -6.61 2.66 -15.83
CA GLU A 244 -5.59 2.12 -16.74
C GLU A 244 -4.47 1.40 -15.98
N ILE A 245 -3.95 2.04 -14.92
CA ILE A 245 -2.79 1.52 -14.19
C ILE A 245 -3.14 0.53 -13.09
N ARG A 246 -4.42 0.46 -12.68
CA ARG A 246 -4.97 -0.45 -11.67
C ARG A 246 -6.27 -1.10 -12.15
N PRO A 247 -6.16 -2.13 -13.00
CA PRO A 247 -7.35 -2.81 -13.55
C PRO A 247 -8.26 -3.42 -12.47
N ALA A 248 -7.71 -3.78 -11.30
CA ALA A 248 -8.49 -4.25 -10.15
C ALA A 248 -9.39 -3.16 -9.53
N GLY A 249 -9.21 -1.90 -9.95
CA GLY A 249 -9.95 -0.75 -9.44
C GLY A 249 -9.46 -0.24 -8.09
N VAL A 250 -10.10 0.84 -7.65
CA VAL A 250 -9.92 1.46 -6.33
C VAL A 250 -11.29 1.78 -5.75
N THR A 251 -11.58 1.31 -4.55
CA THR A 251 -12.89 1.47 -3.91
C THR A 251 -12.89 2.48 -2.76
N HIS A 252 -11.74 3.09 -2.47
CA HIS A 252 -11.55 4.01 -1.35
C HIS A 252 -11.51 5.47 -1.75
N LEU A 253 -11.89 5.82 -2.98
CA LEU A 253 -11.95 7.22 -3.38
C LEU A 253 -13.00 7.96 -2.55
N LYS A 254 -12.58 9.04 -1.88
CA LYS A 254 -13.48 9.96 -1.21
C LYS A 254 -14.29 10.75 -2.24
N ALA A 255 -15.45 11.27 -1.84
CA ALA A 255 -16.22 12.15 -2.69
C ALA A 255 -15.34 13.30 -3.20
N VAL A 256 -15.45 13.61 -4.49
CA VAL A 256 -14.67 14.67 -5.11
C VAL A 256 -14.96 16.01 -4.44
N GLN A 257 -13.92 16.73 -4.07
CA GLN A 257 -14.01 18.04 -3.43
C GLN A 257 -13.72 19.14 -4.46
N ILE A 258 -14.68 20.03 -4.67
CA ILE A 258 -14.47 21.19 -5.53
C ILE A 258 -13.95 22.33 -4.66
N ARG A 259 -12.69 22.72 -4.90
CA ARG A 259 -12.09 23.85 -4.20
C ARG A 259 -12.43 25.15 -4.92
N ARG A 260 -13.14 26.02 -4.21
CA ARG A 260 -13.49 27.36 -4.67
C ARG A 260 -12.55 28.39 -4.03
N PRO A 261 -12.20 29.49 -4.75
CA PRO A 261 -11.43 30.58 -4.15
C PRO A 261 -12.16 31.21 -2.95
N GLY A 262 -11.41 31.85 -2.05
CA GLY A 262 -11.96 32.69 -0.99
C GLY A 262 -12.11 32.04 0.40
N ARG A 263 -11.82 30.75 0.58
CA ARG A 263 -11.80 30.11 1.93
C ARG A 263 -10.41 29.98 2.53
N VAL A 264 -9.38 29.99 1.70
CA VAL A 264 -7.98 29.88 2.13
C VAL A 264 -7.17 31.01 1.52
N MET A 265 -6.13 31.43 2.25
CA MET A 265 -5.17 32.42 1.76
C MET A 265 -4.25 31.77 0.72
N LEU A 266 -4.15 32.39 -0.43
CA LEU A 266 -3.19 31.97 -1.46
C LEU A 266 -1.80 32.49 -1.06
N LEU A 267 -0.85 31.56 -0.89
CA LEU A 267 0.53 31.87 -0.58
C LEU A 267 1.40 31.54 -1.80
N ASP A 268 2.01 32.54 -2.42
CA ASP A 268 2.93 32.33 -3.52
C ASP A 268 4.23 31.61 -3.08
N GLU A 269 5.01 31.15 -4.06
CA GLU A 269 6.26 30.40 -3.82
C GLU A 269 7.26 31.24 -2.99
N MET A 270 7.41 32.53 -3.30
CA MET A 270 8.34 33.43 -2.63
C MET A 270 7.92 33.66 -1.17
N THR A 271 6.65 33.88 -0.91
CA THR A 271 6.09 34.05 0.43
C THR A 271 6.34 32.80 1.28
N ARG A 272 6.01 31.60 0.77
CA ARG A 272 6.22 30.35 1.50
C ARG A 272 7.69 30.11 1.83
N ARG A 273 8.58 30.35 0.87
CA ARG A 273 10.01 30.18 1.02
C ARG A 273 10.61 31.23 1.97
N ASN A 274 10.25 32.51 1.82
CA ASN A 274 10.78 33.57 2.65
C ASN A 274 10.32 33.48 4.11
N LEU A 275 9.13 32.93 4.34
CA LEU A 275 8.61 32.67 5.69
C LEU A 275 9.08 31.32 6.26
N GLU A 276 9.86 30.55 5.48
CA GLU A 276 10.36 29.22 5.87
C GLU A 276 9.25 28.32 6.47
N LEU A 277 8.11 28.27 5.78
CA LEU A 277 6.92 27.59 6.32
C LEU A 277 7.17 26.09 6.47
N ILE A 278 7.74 25.45 5.44
CA ILE A 278 7.92 24.00 5.36
C ILE A 278 9.32 23.58 4.90
N GLU A 279 10.12 24.52 4.38
CA GLU A 279 11.48 24.30 3.90
C GLU A 279 12.38 25.46 4.35
N PRO A 280 13.62 25.19 4.76
CA PRO A 280 14.56 26.23 5.13
C PRO A 280 15.00 27.04 3.91
N LEU A 281 15.30 28.31 4.09
CA LEU A 281 15.72 29.21 3.02
C LEU A 281 17.06 28.78 2.40
N ARG A 282 17.95 28.21 3.22
CA ARG A 282 19.24 27.71 2.77
C ARG A 282 19.18 26.23 2.46
N SER A 283 19.50 25.87 1.23
CA SER A 283 19.58 24.47 0.80
C SER A 283 20.62 23.70 1.61
N GLY A 284 20.22 22.59 2.22
CA GLY A 284 21.11 21.70 2.98
C GLY A 284 21.17 21.99 4.49
N GLU A 285 20.46 22.99 5.00
CA GLU A 285 20.17 23.12 6.43
C GLU A 285 18.99 22.22 6.80
N GLU A 286 19.13 21.44 7.86
CA GLU A 286 18.03 20.70 8.47
C GLU A 286 17.46 21.54 9.61
N GLY A 287 16.15 21.79 9.59
CA GLY A 287 15.44 22.47 10.68
C GLY A 287 15.22 23.97 10.47
N GLY A 288 14.51 24.57 11.41
CA GLY A 288 14.24 26.02 11.46
C GLY A 288 12.97 26.44 10.73
N THR A 289 12.13 25.51 10.27
CA THR A 289 10.86 25.83 9.60
C THR A 289 9.71 26.00 10.61
N LEU A 290 8.67 26.75 10.19
CA LEU A 290 7.45 26.89 10.99
C LEU A 290 6.80 25.53 11.25
N LEU A 291 6.77 24.65 10.22
CA LEU A 291 6.24 23.28 10.36
C LEU A 291 6.96 22.52 11.47
N GLU A 292 8.30 22.56 11.49
CA GLU A 292 9.08 21.85 12.50
C GLU A 292 8.79 22.33 13.92
N VAL A 293 8.66 23.66 14.12
CA VAL A 293 8.32 24.23 15.42
C VAL A 293 6.92 23.82 15.88
N LEU A 294 5.96 23.77 14.95
CA LEU A 294 4.56 23.48 15.26
C LEU A 294 4.20 21.99 15.24
N ASP A 295 5.06 21.12 14.67
CA ASP A 295 4.74 19.69 14.54
C ASP A 295 4.90 18.95 15.87
N GLY A 296 3.88 19.09 16.70
CA GLY A 296 3.67 18.29 17.90
C GLY A 296 2.72 17.10 17.67
N SER A 297 2.33 16.79 16.43
CA SER A 297 1.38 15.71 16.14
C SER A 297 1.93 14.34 16.55
N VAL A 298 1.03 13.45 16.97
CA VAL A 298 1.37 12.08 17.40
C VAL A 298 0.94 11.02 16.38
N THR A 299 0.12 11.41 15.40
CA THR A 299 -0.32 10.54 14.31
C THR A 299 0.21 11.01 12.96
N PRO A 300 0.48 10.11 11.99
CA PRO A 300 0.85 10.51 10.62
C PRO A 300 -0.22 11.36 9.94
N MET A 301 -1.50 11.06 10.18
CA MET A 301 -2.65 11.81 9.64
C MET A 301 -2.65 13.25 10.15
N GLY A 302 -2.41 13.45 11.45
CA GLY A 302 -2.25 14.77 12.06
C GLY A 302 -1.11 15.55 11.43
N GLY A 303 0.05 14.94 11.23
CA GLY A 303 1.20 15.57 10.56
C GLY A 303 0.88 16.04 9.13
N ARG A 304 0.17 15.22 8.34
CA ARG A 304 -0.28 15.63 7.00
C ARG A 304 -1.28 16.78 7.04
N LEU A 305 -2.22 16.74 7.98
CA LEU A 305 -3.21 17.79 8.13
C LEU A 305 -2.57 19.10 8.61
N LEU A 306 -1.63 19.05 9.56
CA LEU A 306 -0.89 20.21 10.03
C LEU A 306 -0.13 20.90 8.88
N ARG A 307 0.61 20.12 8.07
CA ARG A 307 1.29 20.64 6.90
C ARG A 307 0.31 21.35 5.95
N ARG A 308 -0.87 20.75 5.70
CA ARG A 308 -1.92 21.36 4.89
C ARG A 308 -2.43 22.66 5.50
N TRP A 309 -2.69 22.72 6.80
CA TRP A 309 -3.18 23.94 7.46
C TRP A 309 -2.19 25.10 7.42
N ILE A 310 -0.89 24.82 7.47
CA ILE A 310 0.16 25.83 7.30
C ILE A 310 0.20 26.36 5.85
N LEU A 311 0.05 25.49 4.88
CA LEU A 311 0.09 25.85 3.45
C LEU A 311 -1.22 26.45 2.91
N GLU A 312 -2.33 26.23 3.60
CA GLU A 312 -3.69 26.67 3.25
C GLU A 312 -4.34 27.37 4.46
N PRO A 313 -3.82 28.53 4.93
CA PRO A 313 -4.41 29.23 6.06
C PRO A 313 -5.83 29.68 5.76
N LEU A 314 -6.73 29.55 6.72
CA LEU A 314 -8.11 30.04 6.59
C LEU A 314 -8.15 31.57 6.52
N VAL A 315 -9.15 32.10 5.81
CA VAL A 315 -9.45 33.56 5.77
C VAL A 315 -10.80 33.90 6.38
N VAL A 316 -11.63 32.89 6.65
CA VAL A 316 -12.96 33.08 7.26
C VAL A 316 -12.78 33.14 8.77
N ALA A 317 -13.08 34.29 9.36
CA ALA A 317 -12.83 34.56 10.78
C ALA A 317 -13.51 33.56 11.71
N GLU A 318 -14.75 33.21 11.45
CA GLU A 318 -15.54 32.26 12.24
C GLU A 318 -14.89 30.88 12.30
N GLU A 319 -14.38 30.39 11.15
CA GLU A 319 -13.68 29.11 11.08
C GLU A 319 -12.34 29.16 11.84
N ILE A 320 -11.65 30.32 11.82
CA ILE A 320 -10.41 30.53 12.57
C ILE A 320 -10.70 30.51 14.07
N TRP A 321 -11.70 31.25 14.53
CA TRP A 321 -12.08 31.33 15.95
C TRP A 321 -12.52 29.96 16.48
N THR A 322 -13.29 29.21 15.74
CA THR A 322 -13.70 27.84 16.10
C THR A 322 -12.48 26.94 16.38
N ARG A 323 -11.44 27.01 15.55
CA ARG A 323 -10.19 26.29 15.81
C ARG A 323 -9.44 26.82 17.04
N GLN A 324 -9.38 28.16 17.19
CA GLN A 324 -8.70 28.80 18.32
C GLN A 324 -9.36 28.49 19.66
N GLU A 325 -10.70 28.43 19.71
CA GLU A 325 -11.45 28.03 20.91
C GLU A 325 -11.11 26.60 21.34
N ALA A 326 -11.07 25.64 20.39
CA ALA A 326 -10.67 24.27 20.66
C ALA A 326 -9.23 24.17 21.17
N VAL A 327 -8.30 24.95 20.59
CA VAL A 327 -6.91 25.00 21.07
C VAL A 327 -6.84 25.64 22.46
N ALA A 328 -7.56 26.75 22.69
CA ALA A 328 -7.57 27.45 24.00
C ALA A 328 -8.07 26.55 25.13
N GLU A 329 -9.12 25.75 24.87
CA GLU A 329 -9.59 24.76 25.85
C GLU A 329 -8.50 23.73 26.18
N CYS A 330 -7.85 23.15 25.16
CA CYS A 330 -6.76 22.19 25.36
C CYS A 330 -5.53 22.81 26.03
N VAL A 331 -5.29 24.12 25.90
CA VAL A 331 -4.27 24.86 26.67
C VAL A 331 -4.70 24.97 28.13
N ALA A 332 -5.94 25.36 28.41
CA ALA A 332 -6.50 25.57 29.73
C ALA A 332 -6.69 24.27 30.54
N SER A 333 -6.93 23.14 29.86
CA SER A 333 -7.12 21.83 30.49
C SER A 333 -5.98 20.86 30.14
N PRO A 334 -4.96 20.72 31.00
CA PRO A 334 -3.92 19.70 30.85
C PRO A 334 -4.47 18.28 30.81
N GLU A 335 -5.55 18.02 31.58
CA GLU A 335 -6.20 16.72 31.67
C GLU A 335 -6.76 16.29 30.30
N LEU A 336 -7.52 17.17 29.64
CA LEU A 336 -8.07 16.94 28.30
C LEU A 336 -6.94 16.74 27.27
N ARG A 337 -5.98 17.68 27.24
CA ARG A 337 -4.85 17.62 26.32
C ARG A 337 -4.07 16.32 26.44
N ASP A 338 -3.73 15.92 27.68
CA ASP A 338 -2.91 14.74 27.93
C ASP A 338 -3.71 13.44 27.70
N ALA A 339 -5.00 13.42 27.99
CA ALA A 339 -5.89 12.29 27.69
C ALA A 339 -5.99 12.05 26.19
N LEU A 340 -6.28 13.10 25.40
CA LEU A 340 -6.33 13.05 23.95
C LEU A 340 -5.01 12.53 23.36
N ARG A 341 -3.87 13.13 23.75
CA ARG A 341 -2.57 12.77 23.21
C ARG A 341 -2.14 11.34 23.58
N ARG A 342 -2.51 10.84 24.77
CA ARG A 342 -2.26 9.44 25.15
C ARG A 342 -3.09 8.48 24.30
N ALA A 343 -4.38 8.76 24.13
CA ALA A 343 -5.27 7.90 23.34
C ALA A 343 -4.87 7.88 21.86
N LEU A 344 -4.52 9.03 21.28
CA LEU A 344 -4.08 9.18 19.89
C LEU A 344 -2.79 8.40 19.56
N LYS A 345 -1.88 8.19 20.52
CA LYS A 345 -0.67 7.39 20.32
C LYS A 345 -0.93 5.93 19.97
N GLY A 346 -2.10 5.40 20.36
CA GLY A 346 -2.52 4.04 20.01
C GLY A 346 -3.10 3.90 18.61
N VAL A 347 -3.28 5.01 17.88
CA VAL A 347 -3.95 5.03 16.58
C VAL A 347 -2.92 5.08 15.45
N SER A 348 -2.91 4.05 14.61
CA SER A 348 -2.13 3.98 13.39
C SER A 348 -2.74 4.84 12.27
N ASP A 349 -2.12 4.87 11.11
CA ASP A 349 -2.58 5.64 9.94
C ASP A 349 -3.85 5.04 9.30
N LEU A 350 -5.02 5.40 9.85
CA LEU A 350 -6.31 4.89 9.36
C LEU A 350 -6.61 5.30 7.92
N GLU A 351 -6.16 6.48 7.48
CA GLU A 351 -6.37 6.93 6.11
C GLU A 351 -5.63 6.02 5.11
N ARG A 352 -4.36 5.71 5.37
CA ARG A 352 -3.57 4.82 4.51
C ARG A 352 -3.99 3.35 4.65
N LEU A 353 -4.40 2.92 5.83
CA LEU A 353 -5.01 1.60 6.00
C LEU A 353 -6.28 1.46 5.16
N ALA A 354 -7.15 2.47 5.14
CA ALA A 354 -8.32 2.50 4.26
C ALA A 354 -7.93 2.40 2.78
N GLY A 355 -6.86 3.09 2.37
CA GLY A 355 -6.32 2.99 1.01
C GLY A 355 -5.81 1.60 0.65
N LYS A 356 -5.07 0.95 1.54
CA LYS A 356 -4.61 -0.44 1.36
C LYS A 356 -5.77 -1.43 1.29
N ILE A 357 -6.80 -1.24 2.13
CA ILE A 357 -8.01 -2.07 2.12
C ILE A 357 -8.75 -1.89 0.79
N GLY A 358 -9.00 -0.65 0.37
CA GLY A 358 -9.72 -0.34 -0.87
C GLY A 358 -9.01 -0.73 -2.16
N THR A 359 -7.69 -0.98 -2.10
CA THR A 359 -6.87 -1.47 -3.21
C THR A 359 -6.51 -2.96 -3.08
N LEU A 360 -7.09 -3.67 -2.11
CA LEU A 360 -6.83 -5.08 -1.80
C LEU A 360 -5.35 -5.41 -1.47
N ARG A 361 -4.58 -4.41 -1.04
CA ARG A 361 -3.17 -4.56 -0.67
C ARG A 361 -2.93 -4.72 0.83
N VAL A 362 -3.99 -4.68 1.62
CA VAL A 362 -3.91 -4.87 3.07
C VAL A 362 -3.39 -6.26 3.42
N GLY A 363 -2.34 -6.32 4.22
CA GLY A 363 -1.74 -7.55 4.71
C GLY A 363 -2.22 -7.92 6.12
N PRO A 364 -1.76 -9.09 6.64
CA PRO A 364 -2.15 -9.54 7.98
C PRO A 364 -1.79 -8.55 9.09
N ARG A 365 -0.58 -8.01 9.08
CA ARG A 365 -0.12 -7.00 10.06
C ARG A 365 -0.89 -5.70 9.98
N ASP A 366 -1.31 -5.29 8.77
CA ASP A 366 -2.12 -4.09 8.60
C ASP A 366 -3.48 -4.26 9.29
N LEU A 367 -4.14 -5.44 9.18
CA LEU A 367 -5.38 -5.74 9.90
C LEU A 367 -5.17 -5.82 11.41
N GLY A 368 -4.03 -6.34 11.88
CA GLY A 368 -3.64 -6.28 13.29
C GLY A 368 -3.47 -4.84 13.78
N SER A 369 -2.81 -3.98 13.01
CA SER A 369 -2.66 -2.56 13.32
C SER A 369 -3.99 -1.82 13.32
N LEU A 370 -4.89 -2.17 12.41
CA LEU A 370 -6.26 -1.65 12.38
C LEU A 370 -7.00 -2.02 13.68
N ARG A 371 -6.99 -3.31 14.07
CA ARG A 371 -7.61 -3.78 15.33
C ARG A 371 -7.12 -2.97 16.52
N ASN A 372 -5.80 -2.86 16.71
CA ASN A 372 -5.20 -2.12 17.82
C ASN A 372 -5.60 -0.63 17.81
N SER A 373 -5.72 -0.03 16.62
CA SER A 373 -6.19 1.35 16.47
C SER A 373 -7.66 1.48 16.90
N LEU A 374 -8.53 0.55 16.46
CA LEU A 374 -9.96 0.56 16.82
C LEU A 374 -10.19 0.36 18.33
N GLU A 375 -9.33 -0.40 19.01
CA GLU A 375 -9.34 -0.54 20.48
C GLU A 375 -9.06 0.80 21.20
N SER A 376 -8.32 1.71 20.56
CA SER A 376 -7.98 3.02 21.13
C SER A 376 -9.04 4.09 20.89
N LEU A 377 -9.93 3.92 19.89
CA LEU A 377 -10.92 4.94 19.51
C LEU A 377 -11.93 5.30 20.61
N PRO A 378 -12.44 4.37 21.44
CA PRO A 378 -13.34 4.73 22.54
C PRO A 378 -12.72 5.74 23.51
N ALA A 379 -11.43 5.61 23.83
CA ALA A 379 -10.74 6.55 24.70
C ALA A 379 -10.57 7.94 24.05
N VAL A 380 -10.36 8.01 22.74
CA VAL A 380 -10.34 9.26 21.97
C VAL A 380 -11.73 9.91 22.00
N ALA A 381 -12.79 9.13 21.68
CA ALA A 381 -14.16 9.60 21.67
C ALA A 381 -14.60 10.14 23.04
N GLU A 382 -14.28 9.43 24.12
CA GLU A 382 -14.60 9.85 25.49
C GLU A 382 -13.87 11.16 25.86
N ALA A 383 -12.57 11.21 25.61
CA ALA A 383 -11.78 12.41 25.94
C ALA A 383 -12.30 13.63 25.18
N ALA A 384 -12.50 13.53 23.86
CA ALA A 384 -12.98 14.63 23.04
C ALA A 384 -14.46 14.95 23.27
N GLY A 385 -15.32 13.95 23.48
CA GLY A 385 -16.76 14.14 23.71
C GLY A 385 -17.10 14.85 25.03
N ASN A 386 -16.20 14.83 26.00
CA ASN A 386 -16.31 15.58 27.27
C ASN A 386 -15.78 17.00 27.18
N ALA A 387 -15.27 17.45 26.04
CA ALA A 387 -14.81 18.81 25.84
C ALA A 387 -15.97 19.81 25.82
N SER A 388 -15.64 21.07 26.13
CA SER A 388 -16.62 22.19 26.17
C SER A 388 -16.68 22.95 24.85
N SER A 389 -15.61 22.98 24.06
CA SER A 389 -15.63 23.61 22.73
C SER A 389 -16.40 22.75 21.75
N ASP A 390 -17.30 23.40 20.99
CA ASP A 390 -18.18 22.72 20.05
C ASP A 390 -17.42 21.85 19.04
N LEU A 391 -16.28 22.35 18.55
CA LEU A 391 -15.47 21.61 17.58
C LEU A 391 -14.89 20.34 18.18
N THR A 392 -14.22 20.42 19.34
CA THR A 392 -13.62 19.24 19.97
C THR A 392 -14.68 18.22 20.36
N GLN A 393 -15.78 18.70 20.95
CA GLN A 393 -16.90 17.87 21.35
C GLN A 393 -17.53 17.13 20.16
N SER A 394 -17.84 17.83 19.06
CA SER A 394 -18.43 17.22 17.86
C SER A 394 -17.49 16.19 17.21
N LEU A 395 -16.18 16.48 17.17
CA LEU A 395 -15.19 15.52 16.66
C LEU A 395 -15.17 14.22 17.47
N GLY A 396 -15.39 14.29 18.80
CA GLY A 396 -15.45 13.14 19.68
C GLY A 396 -16.78 12.41 19.65
N THR A 397 -17.90 13.12 19.72
CA THR A 397 -19.25 12.51 19.77
C THR A 397 -19.63 11.82 18.46
N ASP A 398 -19.17 12.36 17.33
CA ASP A 398 -19.43 11.80 16.01
C ASP A 398 -18.36 10.79 15.57
N LEU A 399 -17.37 10.48 16.42
CA LEU A 399 -16.33 9.51 16.10
C LEU A 399 -16.91 8.09 16.12
N ASP A 400 -16.93 7.45 14.95
CA ASP A 400 -17.34 6.05 14.85
C ASP A 400 -16.20 5.13 15.34
N CYS A 401 -16.45 4.44 16.46
CA CYS A 401 -15.48 3.48 17.01
C CYS A 401 -15.51 2.11 16.34
N MET A 402 -16.36 1.88 15.35
CA MET A 402 -16.45 0.67 14.50
C MET A 402 -16.35 -0.64 15.29
N LYS A 403 -17.18 -0.80 16.33
CA LYS A 403 -17.18 -1.99 17.20
C LYS A 403 -17.40 -3.28 16.44
N ASP A 404 -18.23 -3.26 15.40
CA ASP A 404 -18.51 -4.38 14.50
C ASP A 404 -17.23 -4.85 13.75
N VAL A 405 -16.43 -3.91 13.27
CA VAL A 405 -15.14 -4.21 12.60
C VAL A 405 -14.12 -4.73 13.61
N LEU A 406 -14.09 -4.12 14.80
CA LEU A 406 -13.20 -4.57 15.88
C LEU A 406 -13.52 -6.01 16.29
N GLU A 407 -14.80 -6.35 16.50
CA GLU A 407 -15.24 -7.70 16.84
C GLU A 407 -14.88 -8.72 15.75
N LEU A 408 -15.09 -8.36 14.48
CA LEU A 408 -14.68 -9.17 13.33
C LEU A 408 -13.18 -9.46 13.37
N LEU A 409 -12.34 -8.42 13.49
CA LEU A 409 -10.88 -8.55 13.49
C LEU A 409 -10.38 -9.32 14.72
N ALA A 410 -10.96 -9.06 15.89
CA ALA A 410 -10.61 -9.75 17.12
C ALA A 410 -10.95 -11.24 17.10
N SER A 411 -12.02 -11.64 16.39
CA SER A 411 -12.41 -13.04 16.25
C SER A 411 -11.66 -13.77 15.13
N ALA A 412 -11.35 -13.08 14.02
CA ALA A 412 -10.84 -13.71 12.81
C ALA A 412 -9.31 -13.70 12.70
N VAL A 413 -8.66 -12.61 13.13
CA VAL A 413 -7.22 -12.39 12.92
C VAL A 413 -6.43 -12.75 14.19
N ALA A 414 -5.31 -13.46 14.03
CA ALA A 414 -4.42 -13.80 15.13
C ALA A 414 -3.95 -12.55 15.91
N ASP A 415 -3.55 -12.71 17.18
CA ASP A 415 -3.12 -11.58 18.01
C ASP A 415 -1.84 -10.92 17.49
N ASP A 416 -0.89 -11.74 17.06
CA ASP A 416 0.35 -11.30 16.41
C ASP A 416 0.43 -11.92 15.00
N PRO A 417 -0.22 -11.31 14.02
CA PRO A 417 -0.27 -11.88 12.68
C PRO A 417 1.09 -11.77 11.98
N PRO A 418 1.46 -12.75 11.14
CA PRO A 418 2.72 -12.76 10.42
C PRO A 418 2.82 -11.58 9.43
N ALA A 419 4.04 -11.31 8.95
CA ALA A 419 4.25 -10.25 7.96
C ALA A 419 3.60 -10.57 6.62
N ALA A 420 3.67 -11.83 6.20
CA ALA A 420 3.12 -12.26 4.92
C ALA A 420 2.12 -13.41 5.11
N LEU A 421 1.12 -13.44 4.25
CA LEU A 421 0.04 -14.44 4.30
C LEU A 421 0.57 -15.88 4.12
N HIS A 422 1.62 -16.05 3.32
CA HIS A 422 2.23 -17.37 3.08
C HIS A 422 3.04 -17.92 4.27
N ASP A 423 3.30 -17.10 5.30
CA ASP A 423 3.98 -17.56 6.52
C ASP A 423 3.04 -18.43 7.39
N GLY A 424 1.73 -18.38 7.13
CA GLY A 424 0.71 -19.11 7.89
C GLY A 424 0.45 -18.56 9.29
N GLY A 425 -0.61 -19.02 9.94
CA GLY A 425 -0.97 -18.57 11.29
C GLY A 425 -1.67 -17.20 11.33
N VAL A 426 -2.29 -16.80 10.22
CA VAL A 426 -2.99 -15.52 10.10
C VAL A 426 -4.37 -15.56 10.75
N ILE A 427 -5.08 -16.66 10.59
CA ILE A 427 -6.45 -16.84 11.09
C ILE A 427 -6.42 -17.38 12.51
N ARG A 428 -7.19 -16.75 13.40
CA ARG A 428 -7.32 -17.16 14.80
C ARG A 428 -7.98 -18.53 14.93
N THR A 429 -7.52 -19.32 15.88
CA THR A 429 -8.18 -20.57 16.27
C THR A 429 -9.60 -20.28 16.78
N GLY A 430 -10.57 -21.10 16.37
CA GLY A 430 -11.99 -20.90 16.66
C GLY A 430 -12.76 -20.11 15.61
N TRP A 431 -12.10 -19.50 14.62
CA TRP A 431 -12.75 -18.80 13.51
C TRP A 431 -13.36 -19.74 12.47
N SER A 432 -12.63 -20.83 12.13
CA SER A 432 -13.07 -21.82 11.15
C SER A 432 -12.85 -23.23 11.71
N GLN A 433 -13.95 -23.97 11.86
CA GLN A 433 -13.89 -25.35 12.33
C GLN A 433 -13.06 -26.22 11.38
N GLU A 434 -13.21 -26.08 10.05
CA GLU A 434 -12.43 -26.82 9.05
C GLU A 434 -10.93 -26.57 9.22
N LEU A 435 -10.53 -25.31 9.40
CA LEU A 435 -9.12 -24.96 9.59
C LEU A 435 -8.56 -25.57 10.88
N ASP A 436 -9.33 -25.52 11.96
CA ASP A 436 -8.90 -26.04 13.25
C ASP A 436 -8.79 -27.58 13.24
N GLU A 437 -9.69 -28.27 12.54
CA GLU A 437 -9.62 -29.73 12.35
C GLU A 437 -8.35 -30.11 11.57
N ILE A 438 -8.01 -29.40 10.49
CA ILE A 438 -6.81 -29.68 9.70
C ILE A 438 -5.54 -29.38 10.50
N ARG A 439 -5.52 -28.29 11.29
CA ARG A 439 -4.42 -27.97 12.21
C ARG A 439 -4.23 -29.08 13.24
N ALA A 440 -5.30 -29.60 13.80
CA ALA A 440 -5.24 -30.73 14.75
C ALA A 440 -4.64 -32.00 14.10
N VAL A 441 -5.01 -32.30 12.85
CA VAL A 441 -4.41 -33.41 12.09
C VAL A 441 -2.92 -33.21 11.87
N ARG A 442 -2.48 -32.01 11.45
CA ARG A 442 -1.07 -31.66 11.28
C ARG A 442 -0.29 -31.82 12.59
N ASP A 443 -0.81 -31.26 13.67
CA ASP A 443 -0.12 -31.24 14.97
C ASP A 443 -0.05 -32.65 15.56
N GLY A 444 -1.12 -33.44 15.46
CA GLY A 444 -1.12 -34.84 15.83
C GLY A 444 -0.12 -35.70 15.02
N ALA A 445 0.02 -35.40 13.72
CA ALA A 445 1.01 -36.06 12.88
C ALA A 445 2.45 -35.64 13.25
N ARG A 446 2.70 -34.40 13.60
CA ARG A 446 4.00 -33.91 14.09
C ARG A 446 4.36 -34.53 15.43
N ASP A 447 3.42 -34.62 16.36
CA ASP A 447 3.61 -35.28 17.66
C ASP A 447 3.95 -36.75 17.50
N PHE A 448 3.29 -37.43 16.56
CA PHE A 448 3.61 -38.80 16.21
C PHE A 448 5.07 -38.95 15.70
N ILE A 449 5.46 -38.09 14.73
CA ILE A 449 6.84 -38.09 14.20
C ILE A 449 7.85 -37.79 15.30
N ALA A 450 7.56 -36.89 16.23
CA ALA A 450 8.41 -36.58 17.37
C ALA A 450 8.57 -37.81 18.30
N SER A 451 7.49 -38.58 18.54
CA SER A 451 7.51 -39.79 19.35
C SER A 451 8.23 -40.97 18.68
N LEU A 452 8.27 -40.96 17.34
CA LEU A 452 8.90 -42.01 16.54
C LEU A 452 10.39 -42.18 16.89
N GLN A 453 11.09 -41.11 17.20
CA GLN A 453 12.51 -41.18 17.58
C GLN A 453 12.73 -42.05 18.82
N ALA A 454 11.93 -41.90 19.84
CA ALA A 454 12.03 -42.68 21.05
C ALA A 454 11.72 -44.16 20.79
N ARG A 455 10.65 -44.42 20.05
CA ARG A 455 10.20 -45.77 19.67
C ARG A 455 11.24 -46.50 18.81
N GLU A 456 11.82 -45.82 17.81
CA GLU A 456 12.82 -46.42 16.94
C GLU A 456 14.18 -46.61 17.61
N ARG A 457 14.54 -45.77 18.59
CA ARG A 457 15.71 -45.99 19.43
C ARG A 457 15.57 -47.27 20.28
N GLU A 458 14.41 -47.47 20.88
CA GLU A 458 14.11 -48.64 21.68
C GLU A 458 14.08 -49.90 20.80
N ARG A 459 13.39 -49.86 19.66
CA ARG A 459 13.27 -50.98 18.72
C ARG A 459 14.61 -51.43 18.12
N SER A 460 15.43 -50.48 17.69
CA SER A 460 16.71 -50.73 17.00
C SER A 460 17.89 -50.89 17.95
N GLY A 461 17.77 -50.48 19.20
CA GLY A 461 18.90 -50.39 20.15
C GLY A 461 19.93 -49.32 19.78
N ILE A 462 19.61 -48.39 18.86
CA ILE A 462 20.51 -47.32 18.41
C ILE A 462 20.21 -46.05 19.21
N SER A 463 20.91 -45.83 20.30
CA SER A 463 20.71 -44.66 21.18
C SER A 463 21.00 -43.31 20.51
N SER A 464 21.87 -43.31 19.49
CA SER A 464 22.26 -42.11 18.73
C SER A 464 21.31 -41.76 17.57
N LEU A 465 20.29 -42.61 17.29
CA LEU A 465 19.31 -42.37 16.24
C LEU A 465 18.59 -41.03 16.45
N LYS A 466 18.50 -40.22 15.41
CA LYS A 466 17.80 -38.93 15.41
C LYS A 466 16.79 -38.88 14.29
N VAL A 467 15.60 -38.36 14.59
CA VAL A 467 14.66 -37.91 13.56
C VAL A 467 15.00 -36.46 13.19
N GLY A 468 15.14 -36.19 11.91
CA GLY A 468 15.45 -34.87 11.41
C GLY A 468 14.56 -34.50 10.21
N PHE A 469 14.57 -33.24 9.85
CA PHE A 469 13.87 -32.70 8.70
C PHE A 469 14.81 -31.93 7.79
N ASN A 470 14.63 -32.10 6.48
CA ASN A 470 15.36 -31.34 5.46
C ASN A 470 14.37 -30.90 4.37
N LYS A 471 14.43 -29.64 3.97
CA LYS A 471 13.49 -29.08 2.95
C LYS A 471 13.50 -29.80 1.61
N VAL A 472 14.64 -30.44 1.25
CA VAL A 472 14.79 -31.16 -0.04
C VAL A 472 14.35 -32.62 0.09
N PHE A 473 14.65 -33.25 1.24
CA PHE A 473 14.45 -34.70 1.44
C PHE A 473 13.30 -35.03 2.39
N GLY A 474 12.65 -34.05 3.04
CA GLY A 474 11.62 -34.28 4.04
C GLY A 474 12.16 -34.84 5.36
N TYR A 475 11.34 -35.62 6.07
CA TYR A 475 11.72 -36.25 7.32
C TYR A 475 12.63 -37.47 7.08
N TYR A 476 13.56 -37.70 8.01
CA TYR A 476 14.51 -38.80 7.94
C TYR A 476 14.95 -39.29 9.33
N LEU A 477 15.42 -40.54 9.38
CA LEU A 477 16.09 -41.14 10.52
C LEU A 477 17.60 -41.14 10.24
N GLU A 478 18.38 -40.45 11.05
CA GLU A 478 19.83 -40.36 10.89
C GLU A 478 20.51 -41.35 11.82
N VAL A 479 21.33 -42.24 11.25
CA VAL A 479 22.12 -43.27 11.95
C VAL A 479 23.59 -42.99 11.69
N THR A 480 24.39 -42.96 12.75
CA THR A 480 25.84 -42.80 12.68
C THR A 480 26.52 -44.06 12.14
N LYS A 481 27.70 -43.92 11.49
CA LYS A 481 28.46 -45.04 10.90
C LYS A 481 28.70 -46.18 11.86
N ALA A 482 28.90 -45.90 13.15
CA ALA A 482 29.17 -46.88 14.17
C ALA A 482 27.99 -47.84 14.47
N ASN A 483 26.80 -47.53 13.98
CA ASN A 483 25.57 -48.30 14.25
C ASN A 483 24.87 -48.78 12.97
N LEU A 484 25.55 -48.76 11.81
CA LEU A 484 24.94 -49.18 10.54
C LEU A 484 24.61 -50.69 10.53
N ASP A 485 25.34 -51.50 11.29
CA ASP A 485 25.11 -52.94 11.49
C ASP A 485 23.83 -53.26 12.29
N LYS A 486 23.26 -52.25 12.98
CA LYS A 486 22.04 -52.38 13.78
C LYS A 486 20.80 -51.82 13.08
N VAL A 487 20.95 -51.31 11.86
CA VAL A 487 19.84 -50.73 11.11
C VAL A 487 18.83 -51.83 10.78
N PRO A 488 17.54 -51.66 11.15
CA PRO A 488 16.49 -52.62 10.81
C PRO A 488 16.29 -52.73 9.29
N ASP A 489 15.84 -53.91 8.83
CA ASP A 489 15.63 -54.21 7.40
C ASP A 489 14.55 -53.33 6.73
N ASP A 490 13.61 -52.79 7.51
CA ASP A 490 12.55 -51.92 7.04
C ASP A 490 12.98 -50.45 6.83
N PHE A 491 14.22 -50.10 7.21
CA PHE A 491 14.80 -48.80 6.96
C PHE A 491 15.28 -48.69 5.52
N VAL A 492 14.62 -47.81 4.74
CA VAL A 492 15.01 -47.56 3.36
C VAL A 492 16.01 -46.42 3.32
N ARG A 493 17.20 -46.65 2.78
CA ARG A 493 18.27 -45.66 2.69
C ARG A 493 17.89 -44.54 1.73
N LYS A 494 17.99 -43.28 2.21
CA LYS A 494 17.66 -42.07 1.48
C LYS A 494 18.88 -41.27 1.05
N GLN A 495 19.91 -41.20 1.92
CA GLN A 495 21.13 -40.43 1.66
C GLN A 495 22.31 -40.98 2.49
N THR A 496 23.51 -41.04 1.87
CA THR A 496 24.77 -41.33 2.55
C THR A 496 25.47 -40.01 2.88
N LEU A 497 25.95 -39.89 4.13
CA LEU A 497 26.69 -38.74 4.64
C LEU A 497 28.13 -39.16 5.00
N THR A 498 28.99 -38.16 5.24
CA THR A 498 30.39 -38.41 5.67
C THR A 498 30.44 -39.18 6.99
N ASN A 499 29.53 -38.94 7.93
CA ASN A 499 29.54 -39.51 9.30
C ASN A 499 28.35 -40.43 9.60
N GLY A 500 27.52 -40.79 8.64
CA GLY A 500 26.32 -41.60 8.84
C GLY A 500 25.49 -41.78 7.59
N GLU A 501 24.31 -42.33 7.76
CA GLU A 501 23.34 -42.50 6.70
C GLU A 501 21.97 -42.02 7.17
N ARG A 502 21.14 -41.57 6.20
CA ARG A 502 19.77 -41.17 6.44
C ARG A 502 18.81 -42.15 5.80
N TYR A 503 17.79 -42.49 6.56
CA TYR A 503 16.81 -43.50 6.22
C TYR A 503 15.41 -42.93 6.35
N PHE A 504 14.43 -43.59 5.75
CA PHE A 504 13.03 -43.44 6.07
C PHE A 504 12.38 -44.81 6.25
N THR A 505 11.27 -44.83 6.98
CA THR A 505 10.39 -46.00 7.06
C THR A 505 9.11 -45.70 6.27
N PRO A 506 8.39 -46.75 5.77
CA PRO A 506 7.08 -46.54 5.14
C PRO A 506 6.11 -45.77 6.04
N GLU A 507 6.13 -46.04 7.34
CA GLU A 507 5.31 -45.34 8.33
C GLU A 507 5.68 -43.87 8.46
N LEU A 508 6.99 -43.54 8.55
CA LEU A 508 7.44 -42.15 8.57
C LEU A 508 7.00 -41.38 7.32
N LYS A 509 7.05 -42.05 6.17
CA LYS A 509 6.63 -41.44 4.90
C LYS A 509 5.12 -41.20 4.84
N GLU A 510 4.30 -42.11 5.36
CA GLU A 510 2.84 -41.90 5.44
C GLU A 510 2.48 -40.71 6.32
N TRP A 511 3.15 -40.56 7.47
CA TRP A 511 2.93 -39.44 8.37
C TRP A 511 3.49 -38.12 7.80
N GLU A 512 4.60 -38.18 7.07
CA GLU A 512 5.14 -37.04 6.31
C GLU A 512 4.13 -36.51 5.30
N GLU A 513 3.50 -37.39 4.52
CA GLU A 513 2.48 -37.03 3.54
C GLU A 513 1.25 -36.40 4.21
N LYS A 514 0.85 -36.88 5.39
CA LYS A 514 -0.22 -36.28 6.19
C LYS A 514 0.14 -34.85 6.66
N VAL A 515 1.38 -34.62 7.12
CA VAL A 515 1.83 -33.28 7.53
C VAL A 515 1.82 -32.32 6.33
N PHE A 516 2.44 -32.71 5.23
CA PHE A 516 2.53 -31.83 4.04
C PHE A 516 1.16 -31.56 3.42
N GLY A 517 0.32 -32.58 3.28
CA GLY A 517 -1.03 -32.39 2.77
C GLY A 517 -1.87 -31.47 3.67
N ALA A 518 -1.71 -31.58 4.99
CA ALA A 518 -2.37 -30.67 5.91
C ALA A 518 -1.80 -29.23 5.84
N GLU A 519 -0.47 -29.07 5.73
CA GLU A 519 0.17 -27.75 5.61
C GLU A 519 -0.25 -27.03 4.34
N ASP A 520 -0.28 -27.70 3.19
CA ASP A 520 -0.74 -27.14 1.91
C ASP A 520 -2.22 -26.72 2.01
N ARG A 521 -3.08 -27.57 2.60
CA ARG A 521 -4.50 -27.23 2.75
C ARG A 521 -4.73 -26.09 3.73
N ILE A 522 -3.98 -26.05 4.85
CA ILE A 522 -4.00 -24.90 5.79
C ILE A 522 -3.65 -23.61 5.05
N GLY A 523 -2.56 -23.61 4.26
CA GLY A 523 -2.12 -22.43 3.51
C GLY A 523 -3.20 -21.93 2.55
N GLN A 524 -3.84 -22.83 1.78
CA GLN A 524 -4.93 -22.48 0.87
C GLN A 524 -6.14 -21.91 1.62
N LEU A 525 -6.57 -22.58 2.69
CA LEU A 525 -7.75 -22.19 3.45
C LEU A 525 -7.52 -20.85 4.20
N GLU A 526 -6.32 -20.61 4.73
CA GLU A 526 -5.99 -19.31 5.34
C GLU A 526 -6.04 -18.15 4.32
N VAL A 527 -5.60 -18.38 3.08
CA VAL A 527 -5.73 -17.39 1.99
C VAL A 527 -7.21 -17.09 1.69
N GLU A 528 -8.05 -18.12 1.57
CA GLU A 528 -9.48 -17.98 1.31
C GLU A 528 -10.19 -17.24 2.46
N LEU A 529 -9.95 -17.63 3.70
CA LEU A 529 -10.55 -17.02 4.88
C LEU A 529 -10.09 -15.57 5.06
N PHE A 530 -8.81 -15.30 4.87
CA PHE A 530 -8.27 -13.94 4.94
C PHE A 530 -8.87 -13.04 3.86
N ALA A 531 -9.05 -13.54 2.64
CA ALA A 531 -9.74 -12.81 1.58
C ALA A 531 -11.19 -12.47 1.97
N GLY A 532 -11.90 -13.39 2.63
CA GLY A 532 -13.23 -13.16 3.16
C GLY A 532 -13.27 -12.07 4.24
N VAL A 533 -12.35 -12.10 5.20
CA VAL A 533 -12.22 -11.06 6.25
C VAL A 533 -11.92 -9.70 5.61
N ARG A 534 -10.95 -9.65 4.68
CA ARG A 534 -10.58 -8.44 3.95
C ARG A 534 -11.78 -7.82 3.19
N ALA A 535 -12.58 -8.65 2.53
CA ALA A 535 -13.77 -8.19 1.82
C ALA A 535 -14.83 -7.59 2.76
N GLN A 536 -15.02 -8.15 3.96
CA GLN A 536 -15.93 -7.59 4.96
C GLN A 536 -15.42 -6.24 5.48
N VAL A 537 -14.12 -6.13 5.80
CA VAL A 537 -13.52 -4.87 6.26
C VAL A 537 -13.57 -3.79 5.17
N ALA A 538 -13.51 -4.16 3.88
CA ALA A 538 -13.61 -3.20 2.78
C ALA A 538 -14.94 -2.42 2.79
N GLY A 539 -16.03 -2.99 3.29
CA GLY A 539 -17.30 -2.28 3.47
C GLY A 539 -17.24 -1.12 4.48
N ALA A 540 -16.24 -1.11 5.37
CA ALA A 540 -16.07 -0.05 6.38
C ALA A 540 -15.12 1.08 5.94
N VAL A 541 -14.58 1.04 4.72
CA VAL A 541 -13.60 2.04 4.23
C VAL A 541 -14.08 3.49 4.39
N PRO A 542 -15.31 3.88 4.02
CA PRO A 542 -15.77 5.25 4.21
C PRO A 542 -15.81 5.68 5.69
N ARG A 543 -16.17 4.77 6.59
CA ARG A 543 -16.20 4.99 8.05
C ARG A 543 -14.77 5.19 8.59
N LEU A 544 -13.82 4.38 8.13
CA LEU A 544 -12.39 4.52 8.48
C LEU A 544 -11.83 5.87 8.03
N GLN A 545 -12.20 6.33 6.83
CA GLN A 545 -11.75 7.60 6.30
C GLN A 545 -12.33 8.79 7.08
N ASP A 546 -13.60 8.75 7.47
CA ASP A 546 -14.21 9.79 8.29
C ASP A 546 -13.57 9.84 9.69
N SER A 547 -13.43 8.69 10.35
CA SER A 547 -12.75 8.60 11.65
C SER A 547 -11.31 9.08 11.56
N GLY A 548 -10.58 8.71 10.51
CA GLY A 548 -9.20 9.20 10.26
C GLY A 548 -9.11 10.72 10.16
N ALA A 549 -10.06 11.36 9.46
CA ALA A 549 -10.11 12.81 9.33
C ALA A 549 -10.40 13.51 10.67
N ARG A 550 -11.32 12.97 11.49
CA ARG A 550 -11.61 13.47 12.82
C ARG A 550 -10.43 13.36 13.77
N ILE A 551 -9.75 12.22 13.75
CA ILE A 551 -8.54 11.95 14.53
C ILE A 551 -7.42 12.91 14.12
N ALA A 552 -7.22 13.14 12.83
CA ALA A 552 -6.22 14.08 12.35
C ALA A 552 -6.49 15.51 12.88
N ALA A 553 -7.76 15.95 12.89
CA ALA A 553 -8.15 17.24 13.41
C ALA A 553 -7.90 17.36 14.93
N LEU A 554 -8.32 16.36 15.72
CA LEU A 554 -8.06 16.29 17.17
C LEU A 554 -6.56 16.32 17.49
N ASP A 555 -5.77 15.60 16.69
CA ASP A 555 -4.32 15.55 16.86
C ASP A 555 -3.68 16.93 16.62
N VAL A 556 -4.03 17.63 15.53
CA VAL A 556 -3.48 18.97 15.23
C VAL A 556 -3.90 19.98 16.31
N LEU A 557 -5.17 19.98 16.75
CA LEU A 557 -5.66 20.89 17.78
C LEU A 557 -4.93 20.66 19.12
N SER A 558 -4.77 19.39 19.52
CA SER A 558 -4.03 19.05 20.74
C SER A 558 -2.52 19.31 20.61
N ALA A 559 -1.95 19.17 19.42
CA ALA A 559 -0.57 19.48 19.12
C ALA A 559 -0.29 20.98 19.27
N PHE A 560 -1.12 21.85 18.70
CA PHE A 560 -1.01 23.29 18.88
C PHE A 560 -1.07 23.70 20.34
N ALA A 561 -2.01 23.15 21.11
CA ALA A 561 -2.10 23.41 22.55
C ALA A 561 -0.85 22.93 23.30
N HIS A 562 -0.31 21.77 22.92
CA HIS A 562 0.90 21.22 23.52
C HIS A 562 2.13 22.12 23.27
N ILE A 563 2.28 22.62 22.06
CA ILE A 563 3.36 23.54 21.69
C ILE A 563 3.17 24.91 22.40
N ALA A 564 1.95 25.46 22.39
CA ALA A 564 1.64 26.74 23.03
C ALA A 564 1.91 26.78 24.57
N VAL A 565 1.85 25.63 25.23
CA VAL A 565 2.18 25.54 26.67
C VAL A 565 3.69 25.42 26.90
N ARG A 566 4.46 24.99 25.89
CA ARG A 566 5.91 24.80 26.00
C ARG A 566 6.72 26.06 25.68
N HIS A 567 6.17 26.91 24.84
CA HIS A 567 6.76 28.15 24.34
C HIS A 567 5.97 29.38 24.81
#